data_0b238131a073a16385750b3c9f15c364
#
_entry.id   0b238131a073a16385750b3c9f15c364
#
_cell.length_a   1.000
_cell.length_b   1.000
_cell.length_c   1.000
_cell.angle_alpha   90.00
_cell.angle_beta   90.00
_cell.angle_gamma   90.00
#
_symmetry.space_group_name_H-M   'P 1'
#
loop_
_entity.id
_entity.type
_entity.pdbx_description
1 polymer ?
#
loop_
_entity_poly.entity_id
_entity_poly.type
_entity_poly.pdbx_seq_one_letter_code
_entity_poly.pdbx_strand_id
1 'polypeptide(L)'
;RFLLSATDAEEIPQFTGLNKTIKLNFLNPEEQLTQRLHLYKVLSPEKDKLETLYKLLCTLGSQSTLVFCNHRESVERVGKYLQSQKFQCGIFHGGMEQDDRERSLYKFRNGSCHVLISTDLAARGLDIPEIENVVHYHLPANEDGYIHRNGRTARWEAEGNSYVILHAEETLPGYIADEPEEFILPQVPPKPSLPEYVTLYIGKGKKDKINKIDIVGFLFKKGN
;
A
#
# COMPACT_ATOMS: atom_id res chain seq x y z
N ARG A 1 -28.38 -0.92 13.58
CA ARG A 1 -27.32 -1.21 12.57
C ARG A 1 -26.66 0.12 12.23
N PHE A 2 -25.34 0.10 12.08
CA PHE A 2 -24.54 1.25 11.65
C PHE A 2 -23.92 0.92 10.29
N LEU A 3 -23.96 1.88 9.39
CA LEU A 3 -23.20 1.87 8.14
C LEU A 3 -22.16 2.98 8.24
N LEU A 4 -20.90 2.63 7.99
CA LEU A 4 -19.77 3.58 8.03
C LEU A 4 -19.14 3.60 6.64
N SER A 5 -18.89 4.78 6.12
CA SER A 5 -18.19 5.00 4.86
C SER A 5 -17.24 6.19 4.99
N ALA A 6 -16.11 6.14 4.32
CA ALA A 6 -15.17 7.25 4.22
C ALA A 6 -15.55 8.25 3.12
N THR A 7 -16.45 7.87 2.23
CA THR A 7 -17.01 8.73 1.17
C THR A 7 -18.53 8.81 1.31
N ASP A 8 -19.13 9.89 0.83
CA ASP A 8 -20.57 10.02 0.82
C ASP A 8 -21.16 9.03 -0.22
N ALA A 9 -22.04 8.14 0.25
CA ALA A 9 -22.78 7.26 -0.64
C ALA A 9 -24.05 7.99 -1.10
N GLU A 10 -24.20 8.18 -2.40
CA GLU A 10 -25.39 8.79 -3.00
C GLU A 10 -26.64 7.98 -2.68
N GLU A 11 -26.53 6.64 -2.65
CA GLU A 11 -27.63 5.75 -2.31
C GLU A 11 -27.20 4.62 -1.36
N ILE A 12 -28.02 4.36 -0.36
CA ILE A 12 -27.84 3.21 0.53
C ILE A 12 -28.51 1.99 -0.14
N PRO A 13 -27.75 0.92 -0.46
CA PRO A 13 -28.31 -0.24 -1.12
C PRO A 13 -29.45 -0.88 -0.33
N GLN A 14 -30.56 -1.23 -0.99
CA GLN A 14 -31.77 -1.77 -0.35
C GLN A 14 -31.51 -3.06 0.44
N PHE A 15 -30.54 -3.87 0.05
CA PHE A 15 -30.19 -5.11 0.76
C PHE A 15 -29.69 -4.87 2.19
N THR A 16 -29.29 -3.66 2.55
CA THR A 16 -28.87 -3.32 3.93
C THR A 16 -30.03 -3.38 4.92
N GLY A 17 -31.27 -3.31 4.44
CA GLY A 17 -32.49 -3.30 5.26
C GLY A 17 -32.59 -2.10 6.18
N LEU A 18 -31.92 -1.00 5.87
CA LEU A 18 -31.96 0.26 6.63
C LEU A 18 -33.15 1.10 6.16
N ASN A 19 -34.16 1.23 7.03
CA ASN A 19 -35.32 2.10 6.82
C ASN A 19 -35.23 3.27 7.82
N LYS A 20 -35.42 4.50 7.36
CA LYS A 20 -35.35 5.74 8.16
C LYS A 20 -33.99 5.92 8.86
N THR A 21 -32.95 6.08 8.06
CA THR A 21 -31.60 6.31 8.56
C THR A 21 -31.40 7.75 9.02
N ILE A 22 -30.70 7.92 10.14
CA ILE A 22 -30.11 9.21 10.51
C ILE A 22 -28.71 9.24 9.90
N LYS A 23 -28.47 10.16 8.96
CA LYS A 23 -27.16 10.38 8.37
C LYS A 23 -26.39 11.35 9.25
N LEU A 24 -25.30 10.87 9.84
CA LEU A 24 -24.34 11.72 10.53
C LEU A 24 -23.16 11.90 9.55
N ASN A 25 -23.01 13.11 9.04
CA ASN A 25 -21.92 13.42 8.11
C ASN A 25 -20.79 14.11 8.90
N PHE A 26 -19.69 13.39 9.07
CA PHE A 26 -18.44 13.90 9.63
C PHE A 26 -17.36 14.08 8.55
N LEU A 27 -17.77 13.97 7.28
CA LEU A 27 -16.88 14.15 6.16
C LEU A 27 -16.60 15.65 6.03
N ASN A 28 -15.42 16.05 6.43
CA ASN A 28 -14.75 17.26 5.97
C ASN A 28 -13.49 16.80 5.19
N PRO A 29 -13.65 16.11 4.05
CA PRO A 29 -12.54 15.41 3.40
C PRO A 29 -11.52 16.38 2.81
N GLU A 30 -11.99 17.51 2.29
CA GLU A 30 -11.16 18.40 1.47
C GLU A 30 -10.14 19.20 2.28
N GLU A 31 -10.48 19.63 3.48
CA GLU A 31 -9.58 20.45 4.29
C GLU A 31 -8.50 19.66 5.03
N GLN A 32 -8.73 18.40 5.36
CA GLN A 32 -7.79 17.64 6.20
C GLN A 32 -6.81 16.78 5.42
N LEU A 33 -7.23 16.14 4.32
CA LEU A 33 -6.37 15.29 3.50
C LEU A 33 -5.42 16.10 2.62
N THR A 34 -5.92 17.16 1.98
CA THR A 34 -5.13 18.01 1.08
C THR A 34 -4.02 18.79 1.79
N GLN A 35 -4.22 19.19 3.04
CA GLN A 35 -3.21 19.93 3.81
C GLN A 35 -2.04 19.08 4.31
N ARG A 36 -2.17 17.74 4.32
CA ARG A 36 -1.18 16.82 4.88
C ARG A 36 -0.63 15.83 3.87
N LEU A 37 -1.17 15.83 2.67
CA LEU A 37 -0.75 14.95 1.60
C LEU A 37 0.12 15.70 0.60
N HIS A 38 1.39 15.36 0.56
CA HIS A 38 2.30 15.86 -0.48
C HIS A 38 2.12 15.03 -1.74
N LEU A 39 1.70 15.67 -2.82
CA LEU A 39 1.44 15.01 -4.09
C LEU A 39 2.58 15.24 -5.08
N TYR A 40 3.15 14.15 -5.57
CA TYR A 40 4.26 14.15 -6.52
C TYR A 40 3.90 13.43 -7.81
N LYS A 41 4.36 13.98 -8.95
CA LYS A 41 4.41 13.28 -10.24
C LYS A 41 5.82 12.76 -10.50
N VAL A 42 5.93 11.52 -10.95
CA VAL A 42 7.18 10.88 -11.35
C VAL A 42 7.08 10.52 -12.81
N LEU A 43 7.90 11.14 -13.64
CA LEU A 43 7.86 10.92 -15.08
C LEU A 43 8.62 9.65 -15.46
N SER A 44 7.96 8.77 -16.21
CA SER A 44 8.55 7.56 -16.76
C SER A 44 8.88 7.77 -18.24
N PRO A 45 10.14 7.59 -18.65
CA PRO A 45 10.50 7.66 -20.07
C PRO A 45 9.90 6.51 -20.88
N GLU A 46 9.68 5.37 -20.23
CA GLU A 46 9.15 4.17 -20.85
C GLU A 46 7.67 3.98 -20.50
N LYS A 47 6.89 3.49 -21.46
CA LYS A 47 5.48 3.12 -21.25
C LYS A 47 5.35 2.02 -20.19
N ASP A 48 6.34 1.14 -20.12
CA ASP A 48 6.52 0.19 -19.03
C ASP A 48 7.24 0.89 -17.86
N LYS A 49 6.49 1.26 -16.87
CA LYS A 49 6.94 2.07 -15.72
C LYS A 49 7.74 1.29 -14.66
N LEU A 50 8.16 0.04 -14.95
CA LEU A 50 8.81 -0.85 -13.97
C LEU A 50 10.15 -0.30 -13.47
N GLU A 51 11.00 0.17 -14.38
CA GLU A 51 12.30 0.73 -14.00
C GLU A 51 12.12 2.03 -13.19
N THR A 52 11.18 2.87 -13.59
CA THR A 52 10.85 4.11 -12.86
C THR A 52 10.36 3.80 -11.45
N LEU A 53 9.47 2.81 -11.30
CA LEU A 53 9.02 2.35 -9.99
C LEU A 53 10.19 1.83 -9.15
N TYR A 54 11.05 1.01 -9.71
CA TYR A 54 12.23 0.49 -9.00
C TYR A 54 13.14 1.62 -8.49
N LYS A 55 13.46 2.60 -9.35
CA LYS A 55 14.27 3.76 -8.96
C LYS A 55 13.60 4.57 -7.85
N LEU A 56 12.29 4.81 -7.96
CA LEU A 56 11.52 5.49 -6.91
C LEU A 56 11.61 4.74 -5.58
N LEU A 57 11.32 3.44 -5.57
CA LEU A 57 11.35 2.63 -4.35
C LEU A 57 12.74 2.56 -3.72
N CYS A 58 13.80 2.49 -4.53
CA CYS A 58 15.17 2.58 -4.04
C CYS A 58 15.46 3.95 -3.40
N THR A 59 14.91 5.03 -3.95
CA THR A 59 15.07 6.39 -3.43
C THR A 59 14.31 6.59 -2.12
N LEU A 60 13.11 6.00 -1.99
CA LEU A 60 12.31 6.02 -0.76
C LEU A 60 12.94 5.18 0.36
N GLY A 61 13.81 4.23 0.03
CA GLY A 61 14.61 3.47 0.98
C GLY A 61 13.78 2.55 1.88
N SER A 62 13.86 2.76 3.20
CA SER A 62 13.15 1.94 4.21
C SER A 62 11.78 2.49 4.61
N GLN A 63 11.31 3.53 3.95
CA GLN A 63 10.00 4.10 4.22
C GLN A 63 8.88 3.13 3.82
N SER A 64 7.86 3.04 4.68
CA SER A 64 6.70 2.18 4.44
C SER A 64 5.92 2.66 3.21
N THR A 65 5.84 1.81 2.20
CA THR A 65 5.30 2.19 0.89
C THR A 65 4.25 1.18 0.41
N LEU A 66 3.08 1.68 0.01
CA LEU A 66 2.03 0.89 -0.62
C LEU A 66 1.92 1.26 -2.10
N VAL A 67 2.17 0.29 -2.97
CA VAL A 67 2.09 0.45 -4.42
C VAL A 67 0.77 -0.09 -4.93
N PHE A 68 0.00 0.74 -5.63
CA PHE A 68 -1.29 0.36 -6.19
C PHE A 68 -1.23 0.03 -7.67
N CYS A 69 -1.73 -1.16 -8.01
CA CYS A 69 -1.99 -1.62 -9.36
C CYS A 69 -3.49 -1.87 -9.56
N ASN A 70 -4.01 -1.64 -10.77
CA ASN A 70 -5.43 -1.84 -11.06
C ASN A 70 -5.82 -3.33 -11.19
N HIS A 71 -4.85 -4.20 -11.57
CA HIS A 71 -5.10 -5.62 -11.83
C HIS A 71 -4.12 -6.51 -11.07
N ARG A 72 -4.57 -7.73 -10.70
CA ARG A 72 -3.75 -8.72 -10.00
C ARG A 72 -2.53 -9.16 -10.82
N GLU A 73 -2.69 -9.29 -12.13
CA GLU A 73 -1.62 -9.65 -13.05
C GLU A 73 -0.49 -8.60 -13.04
N SER A 74 -0.86 -7.33 -12.88
CA SER A 74 0.10 -6.23 -12.73
C SER A 74 0.82 -6.28 -11.38
N VAL A 75 0.11 -6.65 -10.30
CA VAL A 75 0.73 -6.86 -8.97
C VAL A 75 1.79 -7.95 -9.05
N GLU A 76 1.46 -9.10 -9.65
CA GLU A 76 2.40 -10.20 -9.81
C GLU A 76 3.59 -9.84 -10.70
N ARG A 77 3.34 -9.13 -11.81
CA ARG A 77 4.37 -8.69 -12.75
C ARG A 77 5.36 -7.72 -12.08
N VAL A 78 4.85 -6.72 -11.38
CA VAL A 78 5.66 -5.76 -10.62
C VAL A 78 6.46 -6.49 -9.54
N GLY A 79 5.81 -7.39 -8.77
CA GLY A 79 6.48 -8.18 -7.74
C GLY A 79 7.63 -9.03 -8.29
N LYS A 80 7.41 -9.75 -9.40
CA LYS A 80 8.44 -10.55 -10.08
C LYS A 80 9.60 -9.69 -10.58
N TYR A 81 9.31 -8.53 -11.17
CA TYR A 81 10.33 -7.62 -11.63
C TYR A 81 11.20 -7.13 -10.46
N LEU A 82 10.60 -6.64 -9.38
CA LEU A 82 11.34 -6.15 -8.20
C LEU A 82 12.18 -7.28 -7.57
N GLN A 83 11.66 -8.49 -7.47
CA GLN A 83 12.42 -9.65 -7.00
C GLN A 83 13.62 -9.98 -7.90
N SER A 84 13.49 -9.86 -9.23
CA SER A 84 14.60 -10.04 -10.16
C SER A 84 15.71 -9.01 -9.96
N GLN A 85 15.35 -7.81 -9.50
CA GLN A 85 16.27 -6.74 -9.08
C GLN A 85 16.79 -6.92 -7.64
N LYS A 86 16.52 -8.06 -6.99
CA LYS A 86 16.85 -8.34 -5.58
C LYS A 86 16.21 -7.34 -4.59
N PHE A 87 15.10 -6.72 -4.99
CA PHE A 87 14.33 -5.82 -4.13
C PHE A 87 13.30 -6.62 -3.34
N GLN A 88 13.30 -6.45 -2.02
CA GLN A 88 12.34 -7.15 -1.15
C GLN A 88 11.00 -6.42 -1.11
N CYS A 89 9.95 -7.07 -1.57
CA CYS A 89 8.59 -6.57 -1.52
C CYS A 89 7.59 -7.69 -1.20
N GLY A 90 6.46 -7.31 -0.62
CA GLY A 90 5.28 -8.15 -0.50
C GLY A 90 4.31 -7.92 -1.66
N ILE A 91 3.56 -8.93 -2.06
CA ILE A 91 2.42 -8.80 -2.98
C ILE A 91 1.14 -9.14 -2.25
N PHE A 92 0.03 -8.48 -2.61
CA PHE A 92 -1.25 -8.66 -1.96
C PHE A 92 -2.42 -8.42 -2.92
N HIS A 93 -3.14 -9.49 -3.30
CA HIS A 93 -4.32 -9.40 -4.15
C HIS A 93 -5.29 -10.54 -3.89
N GLY A 94 -6.53 -10.40 -4.36
CA GLY A 94 -7.61 -11.34 -4.07
C GLY A 94 -7.46 -12.73 -4.69
N GLY A 95 -6.53 -12.93 -5.61
CA GLY A 95 -6.24 -14.25 -6.21
C GLY A 95 -5.23 -15.09 -5.43
N MET A 96 -4.66 -14.56 -4.32
CA MET A 96 -3.73 -15.30 -3.47
C MET A 96 -4.48 -16.16 -2.46
N GLU A 97 -3.86 -17.30 -2.07
CA GLU A 97 -4.33 -18.09 -0.93
C GLU A 97 -4.26 -17.26 0.36
N GLN A 98 -5.16 -17.55 1.30
CA GLN A 98 -5.28 -16.77 2.54
C GLN A 98 -3.98 -16.74 3.35
N ASP A 99 -3.30 -17.88 3.47
CA ASP A 99 -2.03 -17.99 4.18
C ASP A 99 -0.93 -17.09 3.59
N ASP A 100 -0.85 -17.02 2.25
CA ASP A 100 0.15 -16.20 1.58
C ASP A 100 -0.16 -14.71 1.72
N ARG A 101 -1.45 -14.35 1.72
CA ARG A 101 -1.90 -12.98 2.01
C ARG A 101 -1.49 -12.57 3.42
N GLU A 102 -1.76 -13.41 4.41
CA GLU A 102 -1.40 -13.16 5.81
C GLU A 102 0.11 -13.04 5.98
N ARG A 103 0.90 -13.93 5.36
CA ARG A 103 2.37 -13.88 5.39
C ARG A 103 2.91 -12.58 4.80
N SER A 104 2.38 -12.13 3.65
CA SER A 104 2.78 -10.86 3.04
C SER A 104 2.47 -9.68 3.97
N LEU A 105 1.29 -9.68 4.56
CA LEU A 105 0.87 -8.63 5.48
C LEU A 105 1.71 -8.60 6.77
N TYR A 106 1.99 -9.77 7.36
CA TYR A 106 2.85 -9.86 8.55
C TYR A 106 4.27 -9.36 8.28
N LYS A 107 4.87 -9.72 7.13
CA LYS A 107 6.20 -9.22 6.74
C LYS A 107 6.23 -7.70 6.63
N PHE A 108 5.19 -7.12 6.04
CA PHE A 108 5.06 -5.68 5.91
C PHE A 108 4.87 -5.01 7.28
N ARG A 109 3.95 -5.50 8.11
CA ARG A 109 3.70 -4.97 9.46
C ARG A 109 4.91 -5.05 10.38
N ASN A 110 5.71 -6.10 10.26
CA ASN A 110 6.90 -6.31 11.11
C ASN A 110 8.16 -5.62 10.56
N GLY A 111 8.05 -4.85 9.48
CA GLY A 111 9.21 -4.19 8.88
C GLY A 111 10.20 -5.14 8.19
N SER A 112 9.81 -6.42 7.94
CA SER A 112 10.63 -7.35 7.17
C SER A 112 10.55 -7.12 5.66
N CYS A 113 9.63 -6.30 5.21
CA CYS A 113 9.64 -5.64 3.91
C CYS A 113 8.95 -4.28 4.06
N HIS A 114 9.47 -3.28 3.40
CA HIS A 114 8.95 -1.90 3.48
C HIS A 114 7.97 -1.57 2.35
N VAL A 115 7.85 -2.44 1.36
CA VAL A 115 7.00 -2.22 0.18
C VAL A 115 5.98 -3.33 0.05
N LEU A 116 4.70 -2.95 -0.04
CA LEU A 116 3.59 -3.85 -0.34
C LEU A 116 2.94 -3.42 -1.66
N ILE A 117 2.81 -4.34 -2.62
CA ILE A 117 2.16 -4.09 -3.90
C ILE A 117 0.77 -4.70 -3.87
N SER A 118 -0.27 -3.91 -4.14
CA SER A 118 -1.65 -4.35 -3.96
C SER A 118 -2.60 -3.84 -5.03
N THR A 119 -3.77 -4.49 -5.11
CA THR A 119 -4.93 -3.95 -5.80
C THR A 119 -5.84 -3.21 -4.82
N ASP A 120 -6.67 -2.30 -5.33
CA ASP A 120 -7.63 -1.53 -4.52
C ASP A 120 -8.54 -2.43 -3.67
N LEU A 121 -9.14 -3.44 -4.33
CA LEU A 121 -10.07 -4.34 -3.66
C LEU A 121 -9.41 -5.11 -2.50
N ALA A 122 -8.18 -5.54 -2.69
CA ALA A 122 -7.46 -6.27 -1.66
C ALA A 122 -7.02 -5.36 -0.50
N ALA A 123 -6.65 -4.12 -0.80
CA ALA A 123 -6.23 -3.15 0.21
C ALA A 123 -7.38 -2.59 1.05
N ARG A 124 -8.63 -2.71 0.59
CA ARG A 124 -9.81 -2.27 1.35
C ARG A 124 -10.00 -3.14 2.58
N GLY A 125 -10.25 -2.48 3.72
CA GLY A 125 -10.49 -3.18 5.00
C GLY A 125 -9.26 -3.84 5.62
N LEU A 126 -8.06 -3.70 5.01
CA LEU A 126 -6.84 -4.12 5.65
C LEU A 126 -6.51 -3.20 6.83
N ASP A 127 -6.28 -3.82 7.96
CA ASP A 127 -5.66 -3.19 9.11
C ASP A 127 -4.15 -3.08 8.84
N ILE A 128 -3.75 -2.09 8.04
CA ILE A 128 -2.36 -1.77 7.76
C ILE A 128 -1.98 -0.59 8.65
N PRO A 129 -0.79 -0.61 9.30
CA PRO A 129 -0.30 0.55 10.04
C PRO A 129 -0.20 1.75 9.09
N GLU A 130 -0.04 2.91 9.66
CA GLU A 130 0.15 4.14 8.91
C GLU A 130 1.31 4.00 7.93
N ILE A 131 1.06 4.39 6.68
CA ILE A 131 1.99 4.24 5.57
C ILE A 131 2.53 5.62 5.23
N GLU A 132 3.85 5.74 5.08
CA GLU A 132 4.49 7.01 4.75
C GLU A 132 4.24 7.39 3.29
N ASN A 133 4.23 6.39 2.38
CA ASN A 133 4.15 6.63 0.94
C ASN A 133 3.08 5.77 0.26
N VAL A 134 2.26 6.40 -0.56
CA VAL A 134 1.35 5.75 -1.51
C VAL A 134 1.88 5.99 -2.92
N VAL A 135 2.02 4.92 -3.71
CA VAL A 135 2.46 5.01 -5.10
C VAL A 135 1.37 4.50 -6.03
N HIS A 136 0.90 5.34 -6.91
CA HIS A 136 -0.02 4.99 -7.99
C HIS A 136 0.78 4.53 -9.21
N TYR A 137 1.09 3.24 -9.28
CA TYR A 137 1.70 2.64 -10.48
C TYR A 137 0.73 2.69 -11.68
N HIS A 138 -0.55 2.43 -11.41
CA HIS A 138 -1.66 2.77 -12.29
C HIS A 138 -2.55 3.79 -11.61
N LEU A 139 -3.00 4.77 -12.35
CA LEU A 139 -4.00 5.71 -11.89
C LEU A 139 -5.30 4.99 -11.51
N PRO A 140 -5.97 5.37 -10.42
CA PRO A 140 -7.28 4.84 -10.08
C PRO A 140 -8.33 5.24 -11.13
N ALA A 141 -9.37 4.41 -11.28
CA ALA A 141 -10.39 4.62 -12.29
C ALA A 141 -11.30 5.83 -12.01
N ASN A 142 -11.38 6.26 -10.74
CA ASN A 142 -12.25 7.33 -10.29
C ASN A 142 -11.70 8.01 -9.02
N GLU A 143 -12.33 9.11 -8.66
CA GLU A 143 -11.99 9.92 -7.48
C GLU A 143 -12.08 9.14 -6.17
N ASP A 144 -13.14 8.34 -5.98
CA ASP A 144 -13.28 7.50 -4.78
C ASP A 144 -12.09 6.57 -4.60
N GLY A 145 -11.63 5.95 -5.69
CA GLY A 145 -10.43 5.12 -5.68
C GLY A 145 -9.19 5.90 -5.27
N TYR A 146 -9.05 7.14 -5.75
CA TYR A 146 -7.96 8.04 -5.40
C TYR A 146 -7.97 8.40 -3.91
N ILE A 147 -9.13 8.82 -3.40
CA ILE A 147 -9.32 9.15 -1.98
C ILE A 147 -9.04 7.93 -1.09
N HIS A 148 -9.57 6.76 -1.45
CA HIS A 148 -9.34 5.53 -0.68
C HIS A 148 -7.88 5.06 -0.66
N ARG A 149 -7.14 5.24 -1.76
CA ARG A 149 -5.70 4.93 -1.81
C ARG A 149 -4.91 5.88 -0.92
N ASN A 150 -5.13 7.17 -1.08
CA ASN A 150 -4.44 8.20 -0.30
C ASN A 150 -4.83 8.16 1.19
N GLY A 151 -6.04 7.74 1.52
CA GLY A 151 -6.46 7.49 2.89
C GLY A 151 -5.73 6.34 3.60
N ARG A 152 -4.69 5.73 2.99
CA ARG A 152 -3.75 4.81 3.64
C ARG A 152 -2.57 5.53 4.25
N THR A 153 -2.29 6.74 3.81
CA THR A 153 -1.29 7.65 4.37
C THR A 153 -1.97 8.92 4.91
N ALA A 154 -1.23 9.80 5.51
CA ALA A 154 -1.69 11.08 6.07
C ALA A 154 -2.91 10.94 7.01
N ARG A 155 -2.95 9.87 7.81
CA ARG A 155 -4.03 9.64 8.78
C ARG A 155 -3.79 10.44 10.05
N TRP A 156 -4.90 10.86 10.68
CA TRP A 156 -4.91 11.60 11.96
C TRP A 156 -4.13 12.91 11.85
N GLU A 157 -2.96 12.99 12.44
CA GLU A 157 -2.12 14.20 12.46
C GLU A 157 -0.81 14.04 11.67
N ALA A 158 -0.61 12.90 10.97
CA ALA A 158 0.61 12.63 10.23
C ALA A 158 0.57 13.17 8.81
N GLU A 159 1.72 13.58 8.31
CA GLU A 159 1.95 13.91 6.90
C GLU A 159 2.21 12.63 6.10
N GLY A 160 1.84 12.63 4.83
CA GLY A 160 2.04 11.49 3.94
C GLY A 160 2.36 11.92 2.52
N ASN A 161 2.98 11.03 1.77
CA ASN A 161 3.36 11.30 0.39
C ASN A 161 2.57 10.42 -0.58
N SER A 162 2.13 11.02 -1.67
CA SER A 162 1.46 10.34 -2.77
C SER A 162 2.23 10.56 -4.07
N TYR A 163 2.62 9.48 -4.72
CA TYR A 163 3.38 9.50 -5.96
C TYR A 163 2.55 8.95 -7.10
N VAL A 164 2.43 9.71 -8.17
CA VAL A 164 1.77 9.28 -9.40
C VAL A 164 2.83 9.06 -10.48
N ILE A 165 3.00 7.82 -10.95
CA ILE A 165 3.94 7.51 -12.03
C ILE A 165 3.22 7.67 -13.36
N LEU A 166 3.69 8.62 -14.18
CA LEU A 166 3.11 8.95 -15.47
C LEU A 166 4.09 8.70 -16.61
N HIS A 167 3.61 8.09 -17.68
CA HIS A 167 4.27 8.09 -18.99
C HIS A 167 3.85 9.33 -19.78
N ALA A 168 4.65 9.75 -20.75
CA ALA A 168 4.41 10.96 -21.54
C ALA A 168 3.03 11.02 -22.25
N GLU A 169 2.42 9.86 -22.54
CA GLU A 169 1.10 9.77 -23.15
C GLU A 169 -0.06 9.74 -22.11
N GLU A 170 0.26 9.65 -20.83
CA GLU A 170 -0.74 9.65 -19.76
C GLU A 170 -0.99 11.08 -19.27
N THR A 171 -2.24 11.42 -19.06
CA THR A 171 -2.65 12.69 -18.47
C THR A 171 -3.21 12.48 -17.08
N LEU A 172 -3.02 13.47 -16.22
CA LEU A 172 -3.65 13.48 -14.90
C LEU A 172 -5.17 13.55 -15.07
N PRO A 173 -5.93 12.71 -14.37
CA PRO A 173 -7.37 12.80 -14.35
C PRO A 173 -7.83 14.10 -13.68
N GLY A 174 -8.99 14.62 -14.13
CA GLY A 174 -9.56 15.88 -13.61
C GLY A 174 -9.97 15.86 -12.13
N TYR A 175 -10.01 14.69 -11.50
CA TYR A 175 -10.26 14.58 -10.06
C TYR A 175 -9.00 14.82 -9.20
N ILE A 176 -7.83 14.92 -9.81
CA ILE A 176 -6.60 15.40 -9.15
C ILE A 176 -6.54 16.89 -9.41
N ALA A 177 -7.10 17.67 -8.49
CA ALA A 177 -7.27 19.10 -8.66
C ALA A 177 -5.95 19.88 -8.51
N ASP A 178 -5.06 19.44 -7.62
CA ASP A 178 -3.78 20.07 -7.39
C ASP A 178 -2.75 19.58 -8.42
N GLU A 179 -1.98 20.49 -8.97
CA GLU A 179 -0.88 20.10 -9.87
C GLU A 179 0.26 19.49 -9.03
N PRO A 180 0.60 18.19 -9.25
CA PRO A 180 1.64 17.54 -8.48
C PRO A 180 3.01 18.17 -8.72
N GLU A 181 3.79 18.29 -7.65
CA GLU A 181 5.21 18.65 -7.77
C GLU A 181 5.98 17.53 -8.50
N GLU A 182 6.90 17.91 -9.38
CA GLU A 182 7.71 16.92 -10.08
C GLU A 182 8.79 16.33 -9.15
N PHE A 183 8.72 15.02 -8.92
CA PHE A 183 9.74 14.28 -8.17
C PHE A 183 10.82 13.77 -9.13
N ILE A 184 11.99 14.39 -9.08
CA ILE A 184 13.12 14.04 -9.94
C ILE A 184 13.87 12.84 -9.36
N LEU A 185 13.87 11.74 -10.11
CA LEU A 185 14.62 10.54 -9.75
C LEU A 185 16.12 10.72 -10.02
N PRO A 186 16.98 10.17 -9.14
CA PRO A 186 18.42 10.14 -9.40
C PRO A 186 18.72 9.26 -10.63
N GLN A 187 19.72 9.65 -11.41
CA GLN A 187 20.15 8.85 -12.58
C GLN A 187 20.59 7.46 -12.17
N VAL A 188 21.34 7.36 -11.07
CA VAL A 188 21.74 6.10 -10.45
C VAL A 188 21.02 5.99 -9.12
N PRO A 189 20.05 5.08 -8.99
CA PRO A 189 19.32 4.92 -7.74
C PRO A 189 20.25 4.35 -6.66
N PRO A 190 19.99 4.66 -5.37
CA PRO A 190 20.66 3.98 -4.27
C PRO A 190 20.37 2.47 -4.31
N LYS A 191 21.19 1.69 -3.63
CA LYS A 191 20.92 0.25 -3.47
C LYS A 191 19.63 0.06 -2.70
N PRO A 192 18.85 -1.02 -3.00
CA PRO A 192 17.68 -1.36 -2.22
C PRO A 192 17.99 -1.43 -0.73
N SER A 193 17.15 -0.81 0.08
CA SER A 193 17.27 -0.89 1.52
C SER A 193 17.00 -2.33 2.00
N LEU A 194 17.84 -2.84 2.88
CA LEU A 194 17.61 -4.13 3.52
C LEU A 194 16.80 -3.92 4.79
N PRO A 195 15.83 -4.79 5.10
CA PRO A 195 15.10 -4.69 6.34
C PRO A 195 15.99 -5.03 7.53
N GLU A 196 15.79 -4.32 8.63
CA GLU A 196 16.48 -4.57 9.90
C GLU A 196 16.02 -5.89 10.55
N TYR A 197 14.75 -6.25 10.32
CA TYR A 197 14.13 -7.42 10.92
C TYR A 197 13.75 -8.47 9.88
N VAL A 198 13.79 -9.74 10.28
CA VAL A 198 13.35 -10.87 9.46
C VAL A 198 12.16 -11.52 10.13
N THR A 199 11.07 -11.75 9.38
CA THR A 199 9.92 -12.48 9.88
C THR A 199 10.18 -13.98 9.80
N LEU A 200 10.21 -14.64 10.95
CA LEU A 200 10.25 -16.10 11.06
C LEU A 200 8.81 -16.64 11.16
N TYR A 201 8.43 -17.47 10.17
CA TYR A 201 7.15 -18.18 10.21
C TYR A 201 7.32 -19.59 10.80
N ILE A 202 6.55 -19.91 11.82
CA ILE A 202 6.53 -21.23 12.43
C ILE A 202 5.12 -21.80 12.26
N GLY A 203 4.97 -22.76 11.31
CA GLY A 203 3.69 -23.41 10.98
C GLY A 203 3.19 -24.43 12.00
N LYS A 204 3.75 -24.43 13.21
CA LYS A 204 3.41 -25.33 14.31
C LYS A 204 3.04 -24.53 15.56
N GLY A 205 2.17 -25.07 16.40
CA GLY A 205 1.68 -24.38 17.59
C GLY A 205 1.31 -25.30 18.74
N LYS A 206 0.46 -24.84 19.66
CA LYS A 206 0.05 -25.57 20.85
C LYS A 206 -0.50 -26.96 20.53
N LYS A 207 -1.23 -27.12 19.43
CA LYS A 207 -1.75 -28.44 18.99
C LYS A 207 -0.62 -29.41 18.64
N ASP A 208 0.54 -28.91 18.24
CA ASP A 208 1.73 -29.68 17.91
C ASP A 208 2.71 -29.78 19.13
N LYS A 209 2.26 -29.39 20.31
CA LYS A 209 3.04 -29.33 21.55
C LYS A 209 4.22 -28.33 21.49
N ILE A 210 4.11 -27.29 20.63
CA ILE A 210 5.08 -26.18 20.56
C ILE A 210 4.40 -24.95 21.14
N ASN A 211 5.03 -24.34 22.12
CA ASN A 211 4.58 -23.09 22.73
C ASN A 211 5.60 -21.97 22.53
N LYS A 212 5.20 -20.75 22.88
CA LYS A 212 6.03 -19.56 22.71
C LYS A 212 7.40 -19.67 23.45
N ILE A 213 7.42 -20.31 24.61
CA ILE A 213 8.64 -20.46 25.45
C ILE A 213 9.63 -21.39 24.75
N ASP A 214 9.15 -22.47 24.10
CA ASP A 214 10.03 -23.40 23.37
C ASP A 214 10.74 -22.69 22.21
N ILE A 215 10.02 -21.83 21.48
CA ILE A 215 10.55 -21.04 20.37
C ILE A 215 11.61 -20.04 20.89
N VAL A 216 11.25 -19.28 21.93
CA VAL A 216 12.17 -18.32 22.56
C VAL A 216 13.40 -19.04 23.10
N GLY A 217 13.22 -20.17 23.81
CA GLY A 217 14.33 -20.96 24.32
C GLY A 217 15.25 -21.52 23.23
N PHE A 218 14.67 -21.92 22.08
CA PHE A 218 15.48 -22.35 20.92
C PHE A 218 16.31 -21.21 20.34
N LEU A 219 15.69 -20.04 20.15
CA LEU A 219 16.37 -18.87 19.60
C LEU A 219 17.52 -18.40 20.51
N PHE A 220 17.31 -18.37 21.83
CA PHE A 220 18.37 -18.02 22.77
C PHE A 220 19.52 -19.03 22.84
N LYS A 221 19.25 -20.33 22.62
CA LYS A 221 20.30 -21.36 22.71
C LYS A 221 21.08 -21.57 21.42
N LYS A 222 20.49 -21.28 20.27
CA LYS A 222 21.04 -21.62 18.96
C LYS A 222 21.12 -20.41 17.99
N GLY A 223 20.66 -19.24 18.42
CA GLY A 223 20.58 -18.04 17.60
C GLY A 223 21.81 -17.12 17.69
N ASN A 224 22.93 -17.59 18.21
CA ASN A 224 24.21 -16.87 18.18
C ASN A 224 24.98 -17.17 16.92
#